data_0612faa7d0faca626bfd768165f589fa
#
_entry.id   0612faa7d0faca626bfd768165f589fa
#
_cell.length_a   1.000
_cell.length_b   1.000
_cell.length_c   1.000
_cell.angle_alpha   90.00
_cell.angle_beta   90.00
_cell.angle_gamma   90.00
#
_symmetry.space_group_name_H-M   'P 1'
#
loop_
_entity.id
_entity.type
_entity.pdbx_description
1 polymer ?
#
loop_
_entity_poly.entity_id
_entity_poly.type
_entity_poly.pdbx_seq_one_letter_code
_entity_poly.pdbx_strand_id
1 'polypeptide(L)'
;MSEADELYEVVNIYPADSGLPMTVWAGPRGNARHDVRVKVNMAHGNQMSISNTAVVAVRPTPRLVAGRLSSADLQAVSEWLRLNEAALVAHWDGQISGVELGRRLQRLP
;
A
#
# COMPACT_ATOMS: atom_id res chain seq x y z
N MET A 1 4.58 -21.20 5.41
CA MET A 1 3.82 -20.60 4.29
C MET A 1 4.75 -20.40 3.10
N SER A 2 4.32 -20.76 1.89
CA SER A 2 5.14 -20.60 0.71
C SER A 2 5.06 -19.17 0.17
N GLU A 3 6.04 -18.78 -0.66
CA GLU A 3 5.99 -17.48 -1.34
C GLU A 3 4.71 -17.29 -2.16
N ALA A 4 4.19 -18.37 -2.76
CA ALA A 4 2.97 -18.32 -3.54
C ALA A 4 1.78 -17.90 -2.68
N ASP A 5 1.69 -18.39 -1.44
CA ASP A 5 0.61 -18.00 -0.53
C ASP A 5 0.71 -16.53 -0.14
N GLU A 6 1.92 -16.02 0.07
CA GLU A 6 2.14 -14.61 0.38
C GLU A 6 1.74 -13.71 -0.78
N LEU A 7 2.03 -14.12 -2.03
CA LEU A 7 1.68 -13.36 -3.22
C LEU A 7 0.17 -13.23 -3.41
N TYR A 8 -0.61 -14.27 -3.05
CA TYR A 8 -2.07 -14.20 -3.17
C TYR A 8 -2.71 -13.23 -2.18
N GLU A 9 -2.00 -12.83 -1.13
CA GLU A 9 -2.50 -11.90 -0.13
C GLU A 9 -2.23 -10.44 -0.49
N VAL A 10 -1.46 -10.18 -1.53
CA VAL A 10 -1.17 -8.82 -1.99
C VAL A 10 -2.40 -8.24 -2.68
N VAL A 11 -2.78 -7.05 -2.27
CA VAL A 11 -3.94 -6.35 -2.82
C VAL A 11 -3.48 -5.23 -3.74
N ASN A 12 -3.98 -5.23 -4.98
CA ASN A 12 -3.80 -4.14 -5.92
C ASN A 12 -4.88 -3.10 -5.68
N ILE A 13 -4.46 -1.90 -5.36
CA ILE A 13 -5.40 -0.80 -5.10
C ILE A 13 -5.22 0.22 -6.23
N TYR A 14 -6.17 0.24 -7.13
CA TYR A 14 -6.14 1.10 -8.31
C TYR A 14 -6.60 2.53 -7.99
N PRO A 15 -6.25 3.52 -8.83
CA PRO A 15 -6.68 4.89 -8.62
C PRO A 15 -8.18 5.06 -8.41
N ALA A 16 -9.01 4.29 -9.11
CA ALA A 16 -10.46 4.34 -8.94
C ALA A 16 -10.88 3.99 -7.51
N ASP A 17 -10.13 3.13 -6.85
CA ASP A 17 -10.45 2.64 -5.50
C ASP A 17 -9.84 3.49 -4.40
N SER A 18 -8.66 4.07 -4.64
CA SER A 18 -7.94 4.84 -3.63
C SER A 18 -8.21 6.34 -3.72
N GLY A 19 -8.49 6.84 -4.91
CA GLY A 19 -8.49 8.28 -5.19
C GLY A 19 -7.09 8.84 -5.43
N LEU A 20 -6.07 7.98 -5.45
CA LEU A 20 -4.70 8.36 -5.76
C LEU A 20 -4.47 8.33 -7.27
N PRO A 21 -3.47 9.06 -7.79
CA PRO A 21 -3.18 9.05 -9.22
C PRO A 21 -2.44 7.79 -9.67
N MET A 22 -1.94 6.96 -8.76
CA MET A 22 -1.16 5.76 -9.08
C MET A 22 -1.70 4.53 -8.35
N THR A 23 -1.24 3.36 -8.76
CA THR A 23 -1.59 2.08 -8.13
C THR A 23 -0.72 1.82 -6.90
N VAL A 24 -1.33 1.24 -5.88
CA VAL A 24 -0.66 0.87 -4.62
C VAL A 24 -0.79 -0.64 -4.39
N TRP A 25 0.28 -1.25 -3.91
CA TRP A 25 0.29 -2.63 -3.44
C TRP A 25 0.36 -2.64 -1.91
N ALA A 26 -0.61 -3.29 -1.28
CA ALA A 26 -0.61 -3.58 0.15
C ALA A 26 -0.55 -5.08 0.36
N GLY A 27 0.30 -5.53 1.26
CA GLY A 27 0.48 -6.95 1.51
C GLY A 27 0.57 -7.28 2.99
N PRO A 28 0.55 -8.59 3.29
CA PRO A 28 0.77 -9.07 4.65
C PRO A 28 2.24 -9.01 5.02
N ARG A 29 2.50 -9.07 6.31
CA ARG A 29 3.86 -9.06 6.86
C ARG A 29 4.72 -10.22 6.32
N GLY A 30 4.15 -11.43 6.21
CA GLY A 30 4.91 -12.60 5.83
C GLY A 30 6.13 -12.75 6.72
N ASN A 31 7.32 -12.84 6.10
CA ASN A 31 8.60 -12.94 6.80
C ASN A 31 9.32 -11.59 6.94
N ALA A 32 8.63 -10.48 6.72
CA ALA A 32 9.23 -9.16 6.79
C ALA A 32 9.70 -8.84 8.21
N ARG A 33 10.87 -8.20 8.30
CA ARG A 33 11.46 -7.77 9.58
C ARG A 33 11.22 -6.30 9.86
N HIS A 34 10.74 -5.57 8.87
CA HIS A 34 10.37 -4.17 9.00
C HIS A 34 8.89 -4.03 9.38
N ASP A 35 8.50 -2.86 9.79
CA ASP A 35 7.10 -2.54 10.05
C ASP A 35 6.33 -2.33 8.74
N VAL A 36 5.02 -2.16 8.86
CA VAL A 36 4.09 -2.08 7.72
C VAL A 36 4.51 -1.03 6.70
N ARG A 37 4.49 -1.45 5.43
CA ARG A 37 4.84 -0.63 4.26
C ARG A 37 3.87 -0.91 3.13
N VAL A 38 3.78 0.04 2.21
CA VAL A 38 3.12 -0.17 0.93
C VAL A 38 4.12 0.10 -0.19
N LYS A 39 3.87 -0.52 -1.34
CA LYS A 39 4.59 -0.21 -2.58
C LYS A 39 3.69 0.65 -3.44
N VAL A 40 4.26 1.70 -4.00
CA VAL A 40 3.54 2.68 -4.79
C VAL A 40 4.19 2.75 -6.16
N ASN A 41 3.40 2.59 -7.22
CA ASN A 41 3.95 2.72 -8.56
C ASN A 41 4.37 4.17 -8.82
N MET A 42 5.58 4.38 -9.34
CA MET A 42 6.08 5.74 -9.57
C MET A 42 5.39 6.43 -10.74
N ALA A 43 4.89 5.65 -11.71
CA ALA A 43 4.09 6.18 -12.81
C ALA A 43 2.62 6.19 -12.43
N HIS A 44 1.89 7.21 -12.91
CA HIS A 44 0.45 7.32 -12.69
C HIS A 44 -0.32 6.28 -13.52
N GLY A 45 -1.53 5.97 -13.11
CA GLY A 45 -2.44 5.05 -13.78
C GLY A 45 -2.56 3.69 -13.11
N ASN A 46 -3.15 2.74 -13.83
CA ASN A 46 -3.49 1.42 -13.31
C ASN A 46 -2.35 0.40 -13.41
N GLN A 47 -1.21 0.80 -13.94
CA GLN A 47 -0.08 -0.09 -14.10
C GLN A 47 0.65 -0.26 -12.77
N MET A 48 1.19 -1.45 -12.56
CA MET A 48 2.06 -1.72 -11.42
C MET A 48 3.25 -2.53 -11.93
N SER A 49 4.43 -1.98 -11.78
CA SER A 49 5.66 -2.65 -12.16
C SER A 49 6.60 -2.69 -10.98
N ILE A 50 7.05 -3.88 -10.60
CA ILE A 50 7.94 -4.05 -9.45
C ILE A 50 9.25 -3.29 -9.62
N SER A 51 9.68 -3.06 -10.85
CA SER A 51 10.90 -2.31 -11.16
C SER A 51 10.69 -0.79 -11.11
N ASN A 52 9.46 -0.33 -10.92
CA ASN A 52 9.12 1.10 -10.96
C ASN A 52 8.28 1.49 -9.73
N THR A 53 8.72 1.04 -8.57
CA THR A 53 7.99 1.27 -7.32
C THR A 53 8.79 2.10 -6.33
N ALA A 54 8.09 2.92 -5.58
CA ALA A 54 8.58 3.52 -4.36
C ALA A 54 8.01 2.74 -3.17
N VAL A 55 8.69 2.78 -2.05
CA VAL A 55 8.25 2.14 -0.81
C VAL A 55 7.96 3.22 0.22
N VAL A 56 6.78 3.18 0.80
CA VAL A 56 6.35 4.17 1.79
C VAL A 56 5.98 3.45 3.08
N ALA A 57 6.61 3.84 4.18
CA ALA A 57 6.26 3.35 5.51
C ALA A 57 4.94 3.98 5.94
N VAL A 58 4.12 3.20 6.66
CA VAL A 58 2.78 3.63 7.07
C VAL A 58 2.81 4.37 8.40
N ARG A 59 3.57 3.86 9.37
CA ARG A 59 3.59 4.39 10.73
C ARG A 59 5.00 4.49 11.28
N PRO A 60 5.26 5.28 12.31
CA PRO A 60 4.27 6.10 13.05
C PRO A 60 3.75 7.27 12.23
N THR A 61 4.48 7.69 11.21
CA THR A 61 4.09 8.70 10.23
C THR A 61 4.44 8.21 8.84
N PRO A 62 3.59 8.43 7.82
CA PRO A 62 3.96 8.06 6.45
C PRO A 62 5.27 8.73 6.02
N ARG A 63 6.18 7.92 5.46
CA ARG A 63 7.46 8.44 4.95
C ARG A 63 7.99 7.57 3.82
N LEU A 64 8.67 8.21 2.89
CA LEU A 64 9.34 7.52 1.79
C LEU A 64 10.56 6.76 2.32
N VAL A 65 10.59 5.45 2.05
CA VAL A 65 11.70 4.58 2.47
C VAL A 65 12.65 4.30 1.32
N ALA A 66 12.11 4.12 0.12
CA ALA A 66 12.90 3.82 -1.08
C ALA A 66 12.19 4.30 -2.33
N GLY A 67 12.94 4.52 -3.40
CA GLY A 67 12.40 5.02 -4.65
C GLY A 67 12.21 6.53 -4.64
N ARG A 68 11.38 7.02 -5.56
CA ARG A 68 11.14 8.46 -5.73
C ARG A 68 9.67 8.73 -5.93
N LEU A 69 9.17 9.76 -5.27
CA LEU A 69 7.84 10.31 -5.51
C LEU A 69 7.97 11.84 -5.51
N SER A 70 7.18 12.50 -6.34
CA SER A 70 7.08 13.95 -6.25
C SER A 70 6.50 14.36 -4.88
N SER A 71 6.70 15.60 -4.49
CA SER A 71 6.12 16.11 -3.24
C SER A 71 4.60 15.97 -3.23
N ALA A 72 3.96 16.25 -4.37
CA ALA A 72 2.51 16.14 -4.50
C ALA A 72 2.04 14.69 -4.35
N ASP A 73 2.74 13.75 -4.99
CA ASP A 73 2.38 12.33 -4.91
C ASP A 73 2.62 11.79 -3.50
N LEU A 74 3.74 12.13 -2.88
CA LEU A 74 4.02 11.69 -1.50
C LEU A 74 3.00 12.26 -0.52
N GLN A 75 2.58 13.51 -0.70
CA GLN A 75 1.56 14.11 0.14
C GLN A 75 0.22 13.37 0.00
N ALA A 76 -0.20 13.09 -1.23
CA ALA A 76 -1.45 12.38 -1.48
C ALA A 76 -1.41 10.97 -0.88
N VAL A 77 -0.32 10.24 -1.11
CA VAL A 77 -0.13 8.90 -0.55
C VAL A 77 -0.15 8.96 0.98
N SER A 78 0.53 9.94 1.57
CA SER A 78 0.58 10.09 3.03
C SER A 78 -0.81 10.32 3.63
N GLU A 79 -1.62 11.16 2.99
CA GLU A 79 -3.00 11.39 3.43
C GLU A 79 -3.84 10.11 3.36
N TRP A 80 -3.70 9.37 2.26
CA TRP A 80 -4.41 8.11 2.08
C TRP A 80 -3.98 7.07 3.11
N LEU A 81 -2.68 6.99 3.41
CA LEU A 81 -2.17 6.07 4.44
C LEU A 81 -2.69 6.42 5.83
N ARG A 82 -2.76 7.69 6.17
CA ARG A 82 -3.33 8.12 7.47
C ARG A 82 -4.80 7.72 7.58
N LEU A 83 -5.54 7.92 6.50
CA LEU A 83 -6.96 7.58 6.45
C LEU A 83 -7.19 6.07 6.62
N ASN A 84 -6.29 5.24 6.12
CA ASN A 84 -6.45 3.80 6.05
C ASN A 84 -5.49 3.02 6.96
N GLU A 85 -4.81 3.68 7.88
CA GLU A 85 -3.76 3.05 8.68
C GLU A 85 -4.28 1.81 9.41
N ALA A 86 -5.41 1.90 10.08
CA ALA A 86 -5.93 0.79 10.87
C ALA A 86 -6.18 -0.46 10.01
N ALA A 87 -6.78 -0.29 8.83
CA ALA A 87 -7.06 -1.39 7.92
C ALA A 87 -5.77 -2.00 7.36
N LEU A 88 -4.82 -1.15 6.97
CA LEU A 88 -3.54 -1.60 6.41
C LEU A 88 -2.72 -2.36 7.45
N VAL A 89 -2.71 -1.90 8.69
CA VAL A 89 -2.03 -2.57 9.80
C VAL A 89 -2.70 -3.91 10.11
N ALA A 90 -4.02 -3.96 10.16
CA ALA A 90 -4.74 -5.21 10.41
C ALA A 90 -4.44 -6.26 9.34
N HIS A 91 -4.39 -5.87 8.09
CA HIS A 91 -4.03 -6.77 6.98
C HIS A 91 -2.55 -7.21 7.10
N TRP A 92 -1.66 -6.29 7.40
CA TRP A 92 -0.24 -6.57 7.62
C TRP A 92 -0.04 -7.61 8.73
N ASP A 93 -0.77 -7.47 9.82
CA ASP A 93 -0.69 -8.37 10.97
C ASP A 93 -1.44 -9.69 10.78
N GLY A 94 -2.07 -9.90 9.63
CA GLY A 94 -2.81 -11.12 9.33
C GLY A 94 -4.16 -11.23 10.03
N GLN A 95 -4.69 -10.13 10.54
CA GLN A 95 -5.98 -10.12 11.26
C GLN A 95 -7.17 -10.08 10.31
N ILE A 96 -6.99 -9.56 9.10
CA ILE A 96 -8.03 -9.51 8.08
C ILE A 96 -7.48 -9.99 6.75
N SER A 97 -8.36 -10.53 5.89
CA SER A 97 -8.01 -10.98 4.54
C SER A 97 -7.88 -9.78 3.59
N GLY A 98 -7.33 -10.03 2.40
CA GLY A 98 -7.28 -9.03 1.34
C GLY A 98 -8.66 -8.56 0.92
N VAL A 99 -9.66 -9.46 0.92
CA VAL A 99 -11.06 -9.11 0.61
C VAL A 99 -11.61 -8.15 1.67
N GLU A 100 -11.36 -8.42 2.94
CA GLU A 100 -11.82 -7.55 4.03
C GLU A 100 -11.08 -6.20 3.99
N LEU A 101 -9.79 -6.20 3.67
CA LEU A 101 -9.05 -4.96 3.46
C LEU A 101 -9.75 -4.11 2.40
N GLY A 102 -10.08 -4.70 1.24
CA GLY A 102 -10.76 -3.99 0.17
C GLY A 102 -12.08 -3.36 0.63
N ARG A 103 -12.82 -4.04 1.49
CA ARG A 103 -14.08 -3.52 2.05
C ARG A 103 -13.87 -2.35 2.99
N ARG A 104 -12.76 -2.31 3.71
CA ARG A 104 -12.48 -1.28 4.73
C ARG A 104 -11.78 -0.06 4.18
N LEU A 105 -11.13 -0.19 3.03
CA LEU A 105 -10.38 0.93 2.44
C LEU A 105 -11.32 2.09 2.11
N GLN A 106 -10.89 3.28 2.50
CA GLN A 106 -11.57 4.52 2.21
C GLN A 106 -10.83 5.26 1.11
N ARG A 107 -11.59 5.77 0.15
CA ARG A 107 -11.08 6.54 -0.96
C ARG A 107 -10.80 7.98 -0.51
N LEU A 108 -9.74 8.58 -1.02
CA LEU A 108 -9.53 10.02 -0.83
C LEU A 108 -10.68 10.80 -1.47
N PRO A 109 -11.17 11.85 -0.83
CA PRO A 109 -12.23 12.70 -1.37
C PRO A 109 -11.79 13.46 -2.61
#